data_c73c5a233ff5bd7fb522f6eb512946a4
#
_entry.id   c73c5a233ff5bd7fb522f6eb512946a4
#
_cell.length_a   1.000
_cell.length_b   1.000
_cell.length_c   1.000
_cell.angle_alpha   90.00
_cell.angle_beta   90.00
_cell.angle_gamma   90.00
#
_symmetry.space_group_name_H-M   'P 1'
#
loop_
_entity.id
_entity.type
_entity.pdbx_description
1 polymer ?
#
loop_
_entity_poly.entity_id
_entity_poly.type
_entity_poly.pdbx_seq_one_letter_code
_entity_poly.pdbx_strand_id
1 'polypeptide(L)'
;PRQEAELLDALASRTDYLRENLQETETLRALYSQADALAEVVETQRHVLYSQESGFVSFYFDDYENALNADKLSILTSDLVSSVIKGKGGAAWTTASDTSAYRLVGGDEWYCVFLTGADEALRCVGGRSYSIAAKGHGTYTAVALEPIVSGKKVVNILKVEGAPTEFLNTRCIELTVRFDASDICVSKQAIQFENGVPYIELLLSDGKYCIFVNVLSADDKRAVINVREDQDMPIAVGVRYWIP
;
A
#
# COMPACT_ATOMS: atom_id res chain seq x y z
N PRO A 1 21.10 -11.16 -17.72
CA PRO A 1 21.88 -9.94 -17.98
C PRO A 1 23.33 -10.23 -18.40
N ARG A 2 24.07 -11.06 -17.69
CA ARG A 2 25.49 -11.33 -18.01
C ARG A 2 25.66 -12.12 -19.32
N GLN A 3 24.86 -13.14 -19.54
CA GLN A 3 24.88 -13.95 -20.77
C GLN A 3 24.42 -13.14 -22.00
N GLU A 4 23.50 -12.20 -21.81
CA GLU A 4 23.03 -11.30 -22.86
C GLU A 4 24.12 -10.31 -23.27
N ALA A 5 24.85 -9.73 -22.32
CA ALA A 5 25.99 -8.88 -22.58
C ALA A 5 27.12 -9.64 -23.30
N GLU A 6 27.44 -10.86 -22.88
CA GLU A 6 28.44 -11.73 -23.52
C GLU A 6 28.04 -12.09 -24.97
N LEU A 7 26.73 -12.31 -25.21
CA LEU A 7 26.23 -12.58 -26.57
C LEU A 7 26.31 -11.35 -27.46
N LEU A 8 25.95 -10.18 -26.95
CA LEU A 8 26.04 -8.92 -27.70
C LEU A 8 27.51 -8.57 -28.06
N ASP A 9 28.42 -8.80 -27.11
CA ASP A 9 29.86 -8.58 -27.33
C ASP A 9 30.45 -9.55 -28.39
N ALA A 10 30.02 -10.82 -28.32
CA ALA A 10 30.40 -11.83 -29.31
C ALA A 10 29.85 -11.50 -30.73
N LEU A 11 28.61 -10.99 -30.82
CA LEU A 11 28.00 -10.56 -32.08
C LEU A 11 28.70 -9.32 -32.63
N ALA A 12 29.04 -8.34 -31.80
CA ALA A 12 29.79 -7.16 -32.20
C ALA A 12 31.17 -7.55 -32.77
N SER A 13 31.93 -8.36 -32.02
CA SER A 13 33.25 -8.85 -32.47
C SER A 13 33.17 -9.64 -33.78
N ARG A 14 32.12 -10.44 -33.96
CA ARG A 14 31.89 -11.17 -35.20
C ARG A 14 31.56 -10.24 -36.37
N THR A 15 30.81 -9.20 -36.14
CA THR A 15 30.44 -8.20 -37.13
C THR A 15 31.66 -7.42 -37.59
N ASP A 16 32.51 -7.02 -36.64
CA ASP A 16 33.76 -6.30 -36.96
C ASP A 16 34.72 -7.19 -37.74
N TYR A 17 34.90 -8.45 -37.36
CA TYR A 17 35.70 -9.41 -38.13
C TYR A 17 35.20 -9.58 -39.56
N LEU A 18 33.88 -9.65 -39.78
CA LEU A 18 33.27 -9.76 -41.08
C LEU A 18 33.47 -8.48 -41.91
N ARG A 19 33.37 -7.29 -41.30
CA ARG A 19 33.67 -6.00 -41.97
C ARG A 19 35.10 -5.93 -42.48
N GLU A 20 36.07 -6.40 -41.70
CA GLU A 20 37.49 -6.33 -42.05
C GLU A 20 37.89 -7.37 -43.10
N ASN A 21 37.22 -8.53 -43.16
CA ASN A 21 37.66 -9.66 -43.98
C ASN A 21 36.80 -9.99 -45.21
N LEU A 22 35.61 -9.34 -45.35
CA LEU A 22 34.79 -9.51 -46.54
C LEU A 22 35.11 -8.44 -47.57
N GLN A 23 35.29 -8.85 -48.86
CA GLN A 23 35.34 -7.89 -49.97
C GLN A 23 33.98 -7.18 -50.05
N GLU A 24 33.97 -5.91 -49.73
CA GLU A 24 32.77 -5.08 -49.76
C GLU A 24 32.20 -5.00 -51.17
N THR A 25 31.05 -5.58 -51.39
CA THR A 25 30.22 -5.30 -52.56
C THR A 25 29.58 -3.92 -52.41
N GLU A 26 29.27 -3.24 -53.56
CA GLU A 26 28.54 -1.96 -53.49
C GLU A 26 27.25 -2.03 -52.70
N THR A 27 26.54 -3.14 -52.77
CA THR A 27 25.32 -3.39 -52.02
C THR A 27 25.58 -3.45 -50.50
N LEU A 28 26.66 -4.12 -50.07
CA LEU A 28 27.03 -4.24 -48.66
C LEU A 28 27.46 -2.87 -48.11
N ARG A 29 28.18 -2.09 -48.88
CA ARG A 29 28.58 -0.73 -48.49
C ARG A 29 27.38 0.21 -48.36
N ALA A 30 26.40 0.10 -49.23
CA ALA A 30 25.16 0.87 -49.15
C ALA A 30 24.35 0.50 -47.90
N LEU A 31 24.28 -0.79 -47.54
CA LEU A 31 23.60 -1.25 -46.31
C LEU A 31 24.30 -0.77 -45.03
N TYR A 32 25.63 -0.79 -45.00
CA TYR A 32 26.37 -0.23 -43.86
C TYR A 32 26.13 1.27 -43.71
N SER A 33 26.21 2.02 -44.80
CA SER A 33 25.93 3.46 -44.79
C SER A 33 24.52 3.76 -44.30
N GLN A 34 23.54 2.95 -44.69
CA GLN A 34 22.17 3.10 -44.21
C GLN A 34 22.02 2.74 -42.73
N ALA A 35 22.70 1.70 -42.25
CA ALA A 35 22.73 1.32 -40.86
C ALA A 35 23.38 2.41 -39.97
N ASP A 36 24.49 2.97 -40.42
CA ASP A 36 25.19 4.06 -39.72
C ASP A 36 24.33 5.33 -39.66
N ALA A 37 23.65 5.69 -40.75
CA ALA A 37 22.71 6.81 -40.76
C ALA A 37 21.51 6.60 -39.81
N LEU A 38 20.98 5.39 -39.73
CA LEU A 38 19.91 5.05 -38.78
C LEU A 38 20.42 5.07 -37.34
N ALA A 39 21.63 4.61 -37.08
CA ALA A 39 22.25 4.66 -35.75
C ALA A 39 22.44 6.12 -35.30
N GLU A 40 22.85 7.02 -36.18
CA GLU A 40 22.98 8.45 -35.90
C GLU A 40 21.61 9.08 -35.57
N VAL A 41 20.55 8.73 -36.31
CA VAL A 41 19.18 9.18 -36.02
C VAL A 41 18.73 8.68 -34.65
N VAL A 42 18.98 7.42 -34.30
CA VAL A 42 18.64 6.85 -32.99
C VAL A 42 19.38 7.59 -31.88
N GLU A 43 20.68 7.85 -32.02
CA GLU A 43 21.45 8.58 -31.00
C GLU A 43 20.99 10.04 -30.84
N THR A 44 20.65 10.74 -31.94
CA THR A 44 20.12 12.11 -31.86
C THR A 44 18.73 12.19 -31.19
N GLN A 45 17.95 11.13 -31.29
CA GLN A 45 16.62 11.03 -30.66
C GLN A 45 16.66 10.39 -29.28
N ARG A 46 17.82 9.91 -28.83
CA ARG A 46 17.99 9.29 -27.53
C ARG A 46 17.99 10.35 -26.43
N HIS A 47 16.93 10.35 -25.65
CA HIS A 47 16.83 11.17 -24.43
C HIS A 47 17.14 10.32 -23.21
N VAL A 48 18.22 10.64 -22.50
CA VAL A 48 18.57 10.00 -21.23
C VAL A 48 18.02 10.87 -20.11
N LEU A 49 17.12 10.31 -19.33
CA LEU A 49 16.56 10.95 -18.15
C LEU A 49 17.23 10.35 -16.91
N TYR A 50 17.71 11.23 -16.04
CA TYR A 50 18.30 10.85 -14.76
C TYR A 50 17.30 11.15 -13.67
N SER A 51 17.04 10.16 -12.80
CA SER A 51 16.27 10.40 -11.58
C SER A 51 17.10 11.20 -10.57
N GLN A 52 16.46 12.15 -9.90
CA GLN A 52 17.08 12.91 -8.82
C GLN A 52 17.02 12.15 -7.48
N GLU A 53 16.15 11.12 -7.38
CA GLU A 53 15.92 10.34 -6.18
C GLU A 53 16.01 8.84 -6.49
N SER A 54 16.33 8.06 -5.45
CA SER A 54 16.31 6.60 -5.52
C SER A 54 14.88 6.09 -5.52
N GLY A 55 14.59 5.05 -6.31
CA GLY A 55 13.26 4.47 -6.36
C GLY A 55 13.13 3.39 -7.43
N PHE A 56 11.92 2.92 -7.62
CA PHE A 56 11.54 1.91 -8.59
C PHE A 56 10.75 2.54 -9.72
N VAL A 57 11.12 2.25 -10.96
CA VAL A 57 10.36 2.68 -12.13
C VAL A 57 9.18 1.72 -12.33
N SER A 58 7.99 2.26 -12.44
CA SER A 58 6.77 1.52 -12.76
C SER A 58 6.09 2.13 -13.99
N PHE A 59 5.59 1.26 -14.86
CA PHE A 59 4.80 1.62 -16.04
C PHE A 59 3.31 1.31 -15.83
N TYR A 60 2.91 0.97 -14.60
CA TYR A 60 1.53 0.73 -14.25
C TYR A 60 0.85 2.04 -13.85
N PHE A 61 -0.28 2.33 -14.50
CA PHE A 61 -1.13 3.49 -14.24
C PHE A 61 -2.59 3.04 -14.13
N ASP A 62 -3.31 3.62 -13.19
CA ASP A 62 -4.71 3.35 -12.95
C ASP A 62 -5.53 4.63 -12.70
N ASP A 63 -4.94 5.78 -13.02
CA ASP A 63 -5.49 7.14 -12.84
C ASP A 63 -5.73 7.55 -11.37
N TYR A 64 -5.21 6.79 -10.41
CA TYR A 64 -5.28 7.16 -8.99
C TYR A 64 -3.98 7.76 -8.44
N GLU A 65 -2.93 7.89 -9.25
CA GLU A 65 -1.60 8.33 -8.82
C GLU A 65 -1.62 9.68 -8.11
N ASN A 66 -2.45 10.62 -8.61
CA ASN A 66 -2.59 11.93 -8.01
C ASN A 66 -3.48 11.98 -6.77
N ALA A 67 -4.38 11.00 -6.61
CA ALA A 67 -5.31 10.93 -5.48
C ALA A 67 -4.78 10.08 -4.33
N LEU A 68 -4.02 9.04 -4.64
CA LEU A 68 -3.46 8.07 -3.71
C LEU A 68 -1.94 8.18 -3.66
N ASN A 69 -1.45 9.18 -2.96
CA ASN A 69 -0.03 9.36 -2.66
C ASN A 69 0.18 9.64 -1.15
N ALA A 70 1.41 9.52 -0.69
CA ALA A 70 1.75 9.69 0.72
C ALA A 70 1.37 11.06 1.30
N ASP A 71 1.45 12.12 0.50
CA ASP A 71 1.14 13.50 0.94
C ASP A 71 -0.36 13.72 1.18
N LYS A 72 -1.21 12.85 0.64
CA LYS A 72 -2.66 12.99 0.70
C LYS A 72 -3.36 12.00 1.64
N LEU A 73 -2.59 11.27 2.45
CA LEU A 73 -3.17 10.28 3.36
C LEU A 73 -4.16 10.90 4.36
N SER A 74 -3.91 12.10 4.85
CA SER A 74 -4.77 12.79 5.82
C SER A 74 -6.13 13.23 5.27
N ILE A 75 -6.27 13.30 3.96
CA ILE A 75 -7.51 13.74 3.28
C ILE A 75 -8.22 12.61 2.55
N LEU A 76 -7.83 11.35 2.79
CA LEU A 76 -8.51 10.20 2.20
C LEU A 76 -9.97 10.12 2.65
N THR A 77 -10.85 9.87 1.69
CA THR A 77 -12.28 9.67 1.95
C THR A 77 -12.69 8.21 1.75
N SER A 78 -13.73 7.79 2.46
CA SER A 78 -14.28 6.44 2.29
C SER A 78 -14.80 6.17 0.88
N ASP A 79 -15.24 7.22 0.17
CA ASP A 79 -15.75 7.11 -1.20
C ASP A 79 -14.62 6.85 -2.21
N LEU A 80 -13.49 7.55 -2.06
CA LEU A 80 -12.31 7.30 -2.86
C LEU A 80 -11.82 5.86 -2.67
N VAL A 81 -11.60 5.43 -1.43
CA VAL A 81 -11.14 4.07 -1.13
C VAL A 81 -12.13 3.01 -1.63
N SER A 82 -13.45 3.26 -1.46
CA SER A 82 -14.48 2.34 -1.99
C SER A 82 -14.47 2.25 -3.51
N SER A 83 -14.16 3.35 -4.21
CA SER A 83 -14.07 3.38 -5.68
C SER A 83 -12.88 2.57 -6.17
N VAL A 84 -11.73 2.68 -5.51
CA VAL A 84 -10.54 1.89 -5.80
C VAL A 84 -10.81 0.40 -5.61
N ILE A 85 -11.36 0.00 -4.46
CA ILE A 85 -11.68 -1.40 -4.16
C ILE A 85 -12.66 -2.00 -5.19
N LYS A 86 -13.60 -1.19 -5.70
CA LYS A 86 -14.56 -1.63 -6.72
C LYS A 86 -14.00 -1.62 -8.14
N GLY A 87 -12.73 -1.28 -8.33
CA GLY A 87 -12.08 -1.20 -9.64
C GLY A 87 -12.69 -0.15 -10.56
N LYS A 88 -13.30 0.90 -10.02
CA LYS A 88 -13.76 2.02 -10.83
C LYS A 88 -12.54 2.85 -11.22
N GLY A 89 -12.37 3.11 -12.52
CA GLY A 89 -11.21 3.88 -13.01
C GLY A 89 -11.07 5.23 -12.31
N GLY A 90 -9.83 5.65 -12.10
CA GLY A 90 -9.46 6.87 -11.37
C GLY A 90 -9.74 8.18 -12.10
N ALA A 91 -10.19 8.15 -13.35
CA ALA A 91 -10.41 9.33 -14.20
C ALA A 91 -11.27 10.43 -13.55
N ALA A 92 -12.21 10.06 -12.67
CA ALA A 92 -13.01 11.03 -11.91
C ALA A 92 -12.21 11.79 -10.82
N TRP A 93 -11.01 11.32 -10.50
CA TRP A 93 -10.15 11.83 -9.43
C TRP A 93 -8.87 12.49 -9.95
N THR A 94 -8.64 12.43 -11.26
CA THR A 94 -7.50 13.07 -11.92
C THR A 94 -7.92 14.40 -12.53
N THR A 95 -7.10 15.43 -12.31
CA THR A 95 -7.28 16.75 -12.92
C THR A 95 -6.35 16.98 -14.11
N ALA A 96 -5.47 16.03 -14.41
CA ALA A 96 -4.43 16.20 -15.42
C ALA A 96 -4.62 15.27 -16.62
N SER A 97 -4.53 15.86 -17.79
CA SER A 97 -4.46 15.19 -19.10
C SER A 97 -3.05 14.78 -19.50
N ASP A 98 -2.11 14.75 -18.56
CA ASP A 98 -0.72 14.47 -18.86
C ASP A 98 -0.51 12.95 -18.98
N THR A 99 -0.10 12.56 -20.17
CA THR A 99 0.35 11.20 -20.47
C THR A 99 1.74 11.00 -19.87
N SER A 100 1.80 10.52 -18.64
CA SER A 100 3.06 10.13 -18.01
C SER A 100 3.58 8.86 -18.68
N ALA A 101 4.87 8.85 -19.08
CA ALA A 101 5.51 7.68 -19.68
C ALA A 101 5.88 6.61 -18.62
N TYR A 102 6.21 7.04 -17.42
CA TYR A 102 6.56 6.20 -16.28
C TYR A 102 6.31 6.97 -14.98
N ARG A 103 6.28 6.25 -13.87
CA ARG A 103 6.29 6.82 -12.52
C ARG A 103 7.48 6.31 -11.73
N LEU A 104 8.01 7.14 -10.85
CA LEU A 104 9.00 6.74 -9.87
C LEU A 104 8.30 6.48 -8.53
N VAL A 105 8.51 5.28 -7.99
CA VAL A 105 7.96 4.88 -6.68
C VAL A 105 9.11 4.88 -5.68
N GLY A 106 8.98 5.66 -4.62
CA GLY A 106 9.95 5.68 -3.52
C GLY A 106 10.06 4.32 -2.84
N GLY A 107 11.23 4.04 -2.23
CA GLY A 107 11.57 2.72 -1.72
C GLY A 107 11.50 2.55 -0.21
N ASP A 108 11.23 3.62 0.56
CA ASP A 108 11.44 3.60 2.01
C ASP A 108 10.20 3.19 2.80
N GLU A 109 9.01 3.42 2.27
CA GLU A 109 7.75 3.08 2.91
C GLU A 109 6.58 2.98 1.93
N TRP A 110 5.56 2.24 2.33
CA TRP A 110 4.30 2.13 1.60
C TRP A 110 3.12 1.98 2.56
N TYR A 111 1.92 2.15 2.06
CA TYR A 111 0.73 2.24 2.88
C TYR A 111 -0.36 1.28 2.42
N CYS A 112 -0.95 0.54 3.37
CA CYS A 112 -2.16 -0.24 3.17
C CYS A 112 -3.35 0.55 3.70
N VAL A 113 -4.40 0.69 2.88
CA VAL A 113 -5.63 1.39 3.27
C VAL A 113 -6.81 0.46 3.11
N PHE A 114 -7.65 0.37 4.14
CA PHE A 114 -8.88 -0.42 4.11
C PHE A 114 -10.00 0.25 4.89
N LEU A 115 -11.22 -0.19 4.63
CA LEU A 115 -12.43 0.37 5.24
C LEU A 115 -13.05 -0.60 6.24
N THR A 116 -13.51 -0.04 7.38
CA THR A 116 -14.40 -0.72 8.32
C THR A 116 -15.65 0.12 8.55
N GLY A 117 -16.72 -0.47 9.06
CA GLY A 117 -17.90 0.28 9.50
C GLY A 117 -17.58 1.12 10.74
N ALA A 118 -18.24 2.27 10.88
CA ALA A 118 -18.11 3.09 12.09
C ALA A 118 -18.67 2.37 13.34
N ASP A 119 -19.67 1.50 13.10
CA ASP A 119 -20.29 0.67 14.14
C ASP A 119 -19.59 -0.69 14.31
N GLU A 120 -18.60 -0.98 13.47
CA GLU A 120 -17.81 -2.19 13.60
C GLU A 120 -16.72 -1.99 14.64
N ALA A 121 -16.53 -3.02 15.46
CA ALA A 121 -15.53 -3.01 16.52
C ALA A 121 -14.08 -2.99 15.99
N LEU A 122 -13.88 -3.11 14.69
CA LEU A 122 -12.56 -3.23 14.09
C LEU A 122 -12.10 -1.87 13.53
N ARG A 123 -11.27 -1.18 14.26
CA ARG A 123 -10.48 -0.06 13.76
C ARG A 123 -9.04 -0.19 14.24
N CYS A 124 -8.10 0.25 13.44
CA CYS A 124 -6.72 0.31 13.89
C CYS A 124 -6.54 1.43 14.92
N VAL A 125 -5.67 1.19 15.87
CA VAL A 125 -5.28 2.19 16.89
C VAL A 125 -3.99 2.84 16.43
N GLY A 126 -3.97 4.15 16.28
CA GLY A 126 -2.80 4.91 15.87
C GLY A 126 -1.58 4.62 16.75
N GLY A 127 -0.41 4.54 16.12
CA GLY A 127 0.85 4.21 16.77
C GLY A 127 1.09 2.73 17.11
N ARG A 128 0.08 1.85 16.96
CA ARG A 128 0.25 0.42 17.23
C ARG A 128 0.79 -0.35 16.03
N SER A 129 1.54 -1.42 16.34
CA SER A 129 2.07 -2.36 15.35
C SER A 129 1.07 -3.47 15.07
N TYR A 130 0.96 -3.83 13.80
CA TYR A 130 0.14 -4.91 13.27
C TYR A 130 0.96 -5.81 12.37
N SER A 131 0.64 -7.09 12.36
CA SER A 131 1.17 -8.02 11.36
C SER A 131 0.16 -8.14 10.24
N ILE A 132 0.59 -7.89 9.01
CA ILE A 132 -0.24 -8.02 7.81
C ILE A 132 0.30 -9.13 6.93
N ALA A 133 -0.54 -10.08 6.58
CA ALA A 133 -0.22 -11.13 5.63
C ALA A 133 -0.94 -10.84 4.31
N ALA A 134 -0.18 -10.60 3.25
CA ALA A 134 -0.70 -10.37 1.91
C ALA A 134 -0.83 -11.71 1.19
N LYS A 135 -1.99 -12.00 0.65
CA LYS A 135 -2.28 -13.26 -0.04
C LYS A 135 -1.38 -13.42 -1.28
N GLY A 136 -0.62 -14.50 -1.33
CA GLY A 136 0.33 -14.77 -2.42
C GLY A 136 1.68 -14.04 -2.27
N HIS A 137 1.86 -13.26 -1.20
CA HIS A 137 3.06 -12.51 -0.88
C HIS A 137 3.50 -12.81 0.55
N GLY A 138 4.40 -12.02 1.10
CA GLY A 138 4.93 -12.20 2.45
C GLY A 138 4.02 -11.70 3.58
N THR A 139 4.59 -11.75 4.78
CA THR A 139 4.04 -11.11 5.99
C THR A 139 4.91 -9.90 6.33
N TYR A 140 4.28 -8.80 6.65
CA TYR A 140 4.92 -7.52 6.92
C TYR A 140 4.50 -7.01 8.30
N THR A 141 5.37 -6.26 8.94
CA THR A 141 5.03 -5.47 10.12
C THR A 141 4.62 -4.07 9.68
N ALA A 142 3.50 -3.60 10.19
CA ALA A 142 2.95 -2.30 9.87
C ALA A 142 2.62 -1.52 11.14
N VAL A 143 2.73 -0.21 11.08
CA VAL A 143 2.30 0.69 12.15
C VAL A 143 1.05 1.43 11.69
N ALA A 144 -0.01 1.41 12.51
CA ALA A 144 -1.22 2.14 12.17
C ALA A 144 -1.03 3.65 12.33
N LEU A 145 -1.52 4.40 11.38
CA LEU A 145 -1.77 5.83 11.52
C LEU A 145 -3.12 6.07 12.18
N GLU A 146 -3.39 7.31 12.60
CA GLU A 146 -4.69 7.68 13.15
C GLU A 146 -5.79 7.41 12.10
N PRO A 147 -6.84 6.64 12.45
CA PRO A 147 -7.92 6.33 11.52
C PRO A 147 -8.77 7.55 11.23
N ILE A 148 -9.27 7.66 10.01
CA ILE A 148 -10.11 8.77 9.57
C ILE A 148 -11.57 8.35 9.57
N VAL A 149 -12.40 9.00 10.37
CA VAL A 149 -13.86 8.77 10.35
C VAL A 149 -14.47 9.51 9.17
N SER A 150 -15.10 8.78 8.27
CA SER A 150 -15.71 9.30 7.04
C SER A 150 -17.15 8.79 6.92
N GLY A 151 -18.09 9.55 7.46
CA GLY A 151 -19.51 9.17 7.51
C GLY A 151 -19.74 7.91 8.36
N LYS A 152 -20.31 6.86 7.73
CA LYS A 152 -20.56 5.56 8.38
C LYS A 152 -19.37 4.58 8.27
N LYS A 153 -18.23 5.04 7.80
CA LYS A 153 -17.03 4.22 7.60
C LYS A 153 -15.82 4.84 8.27
N VAL A 154 -14.86 3.98 8.57
CA VAL A 154 -13.55 4.37 9.08
C VAL A 154 -12.51 3.95 8.04
N VAL A 155 -11.67 4.89 7.63
CA VAL A 155 -10.51 4.63 6.79
C VAL A 155 -9.35 4.29 7.72
N ASN A 156 -8.89 3.05 7.68
CA ASN A 156 -7.72 2.59 8.41
C ASN A 156 -6.51 2.64 7.50
N ILE A 157 -5.39 3.12 8.01
CA ILE A 157 -4.15 3.30 7.27
C ILE A 157 -3.03 2.62 8.04
N LEU A 158 -2.37 1.67 7.40
CA LEU A 158 -1.21 0.97 7.93
C LEU A 158 0.03 1.35 7.12
N LYS A 159 1.03 1.89 7.79
CA LYS A 159 2.34 2.22 7.24
C LYS A 159 3.25 1.01 7.36
N VAL A 160 3.89 0.61 6.27
CA VAL A 160 4.87 -0.47 6.20
C VAL A 160 6.21 0.10 5.77
N GLU A 161 7.27 -0.23 6.48
CA GLU A 161 8.62 0.15 6.11
C GLU A 161 9.19 -0.77 5.03
N GLY A 162 10.02 -0.21 4.16
CA GLY A 162 10.68 -0.91 3.07
C GLY A 162 10.01 -0.73 1.71
N ALA A 163 10.64 -1.30 0.69
CA ALA A 163 10.25 -1.11 -0.70
C ALA A 163 9.02 -1.94 -1.09
N PRO A 164 8.02 -1.36 -1.76
CA PRO A 164 6.81 -2.07 -2.21
C PRO A 164 7.03 -2.85 -3.51
N THR A 165 8.17 -3.52 -3.68
CA THR A 165 8.59 -4.12 -4.97
C THR A 165 7.59 -5.14 -5.52
N GLU A 166 6.92 -5.88 -4.63
CA GLU A 166 5.94 -6.90 -5.01
C GLU A 166 4.58 -6.30 -5.43
N PHE A 167 4.34 -5.02 -5.12
CA PHE A 167 3.05 -4.34 -5.33
C PHE A 167 3.10 -3.21 -6.37
N LEU A 168 4.21 -3.05 -7.09
CA LEU A 168 4.38 -1.96 -8.07
C LEU A 168 3.30 -1.93 -9.15
N ASN A 169 2.76 -3.10 -9.50
CA ASN A 169 1.75 -3.27 -10.54
C ASN A 169 0.38 -3.71 -9.98
N THR A 170 0.16 -3.54 -8.66
CA THR A 170 -1.05 -3.99 -7.99
C THR A 170 -1.57 -2.91 -7.06
N ARG A 171 -2.82 -2.50 -7.23
CA ARG A 171 -3.46 -1.50 -6.38
C ARG A 171 -4.25 -2.11 -5.24
N CYS A 172 -4.91 -3.23 -5.46
CA CYS A 172 -5.77 -3.91 -4.49
C CYS A 172 -5.26 -5.32 -4.24
N ILE A 173 -5.09 -5.67 -2.97
CA ILE A 173 -4.65 -6.99 -2.53
C ILE A 173 -5.54 -7.47 -1.40
N GLU A 174 -5.66 -8.78 -1.23
CA GLU A 174 -6.33 -9.39 -0.10
C GLU A 174 -5.35 -9.47 1.08
N LEU A 175 -5.70 -8.84 2.19
CA LEU A 175 -4.88 -8.77 3.39
C LEU A 175 -5.56 -9.47 4.57
N THR A 176 -4.77 -10.15 5.37
CA THR A 176 -5.14 -10.57 6.72
C THR A 176 -4.36 -9.71 7.71
N VAL A 177 -5.06 -8.88 8.48
CA VAL A 177 -4.48 -8.07 9.54
C VAL A 177 -4.53 -8.87 10.84
N ARG A 178 -3.40 -9.01 11.52
CA ARG A 178 -3.26 -9.67 12.81
C ARG A 178 -2.65 -8.71 13.81
N PHE A 179 -3.04 -8.89 15.02
CA PHE A 179 -2.54 -8.13 16.15
C PHE A 179 -2.23 -9.09 17.29
N ASP A 180 -1.03 -9.00 17.83
CA ASP A 180 -0.64 -9.76 19.01
C ASP A 180 -1.08 -8.99 20.25
N ALA A 181 -2.19 -9.42 20.84
CA ALA A 181 -2.74 -8.78 22.01
C ALA A 181 -2.49 -9.61 23.27
N SER A 182 -1.82 -9.00 24.23
CA SER A 182 -1.87 -9.41 25.63
C SER A 182 -3.05 -8.75 26.38
N ASP A 183 -3.98 -8.18 25.63
CA ASP A 183 -5.05 -7.33 26.14
C ASP A 183 -6.33 -8.14 26.51
N ILE A 184 -7.33 -7.47 27.07
CA ILE A 184 -8.53 -8.10 27.60
C ILE A 184 -9.44 -8.55 26.46
N CYS A 185 -9.86 -9.80 26.51
CA CYS A 185 -10.82 -10.37 25.58
C CYS A 185 -12.23 -10.34 26.17
N VAL A 186 -13.17 -9.72 25.46
CA VAL A 186 -14.59 -9.63 25.83
C VAL A 186 -15.49 -10.20 24.75
N SER A 187 -16.76 -10.46 25.06
CA SER A 187 -17.76 -10.75 24.03
C SER A 187 -17.95 -9.53 23.11
N LYS A 188 -18.01 -9.75 21.80
CA LYS A 188 -18.31 -8.67 20.86
C LYS A 188 -19.64 -7.97 21.16
N GLN A 189 -20.63 -8.72 21.67
CA GLN A 189 -21.93 -8.19 22.04
C GLN A 189 -21.91 -7.22 23.23
N ALA A 190 -20.84 -7.24 24.03
CA ALA A 190 -20.68 -6.31 25.16
C ALA A 190 -20.21 -4.92 24.72
N ILE A 191 -19.75 -4.77 23.50
CA ILE A 191 -19.26 -3.49 22.97
C ILE A 191 -20.44 -2.70 22.47
N GLN A 192 -20.65 -1.57 23.09
CA GLN A 192 -21.66 -0.58 22.73
C GLN A 192 -20.97 0.66 22.15
N PHE A 193 -21.73 1.52 21.49
CA PHE A 193 -21.21 2.75 20.88
C PHE A 193 -21.99 3.96 21.35
N GLU A 194 -21.28 4.98 21.81
CA GLU A 194 -21.82 6.29 22.09
C GLU A 194 -21.12 7.32 21.20
N ASN A 195 -21.87 7.99 20.34
CA ASN A 195 -21.32 8.94 19.34
C ASN A 195 -20.17 8.36 18.49
N GLY A 196 -20.25 7.06 18.16
CA GLY A 196 -19.22 6.35 17.41
C GLY A 196 -17.98 5.93 18.23
N VAL A 197 -17.97 6.18 19.52
CA VAL A 197 -16.89 5.76 20.44
C VAL A 197 -17.31 4.46 21.13
N PRO A 198 -16.50 3.38 21.03
CA PRO A 198 -16.82 2.11 21.70
C PRO A 198 -16.64 2.20 23.20
N TYR A 199 -17.57 1.60 23.94
CA TYR A 199 -17.51 1.45 25.38
C TYR A 199 -18.06 0.08 25.82
N ILE A 200 -17.76 -0.32 27.05
CA ILE A 200 -18.34 -1.47 27.71
C ILE A 200 -18.92 -1.02 29.08
N GLU A 201 -19.94 -1.72 29.55
CA GLU A 201 -20.48 -1.52 30.90
C GLU A 201 -19.89 -2.57 31.86
N LEU A 202 -19.16 -2.12 32.86
CA LEU A 202 -18.69 -2.98 33.94
C LEU A 202 -19.76 -3.09 35.05
N LEU A 203 -19.87 -4.28 35.62
CA LEU A 203 -20.72 -4.55 36.78
C LEU A 203 -19.84 -4.66 38.02
N LEU A 204 -19.81 -3.61 38.81
CA LEU A 204 -19.15 -3.60 40.11
C LEU A 204 -20.17 -3.75 41.23
N SER A 205 -19.70 -3.93 42.47
CA SER A 205 -20.55 -4.14 43.64
C SER A 205 -21.48 -2.96 43.96
N ASP A 206 -21.10 -1.78 43.52
CA ASP A 206 -21.75 -0.49 43.76
C ASP A 206 -22.53 0.07 42.57
N GLY A 207 -22.47 -0.61 41.41
CA GLY A 207 -23.22 -0.18 40.23
C GLY A 207 -22.66 -0.60 38.89
N LYS A 208 -23.21 0.03 37.86
CA LYS A 208 -22.74 -0.09 36.46
C LYS A 208 -21.87 1.14 36.10
N TYR A 209 -20.78 0.87 35.45
CA TYR A 209 -19.84 1.89 35.05
C TYR A 209 -19.55 1.75 33.56
N CYS A 210 -19.73 2.83 32.78
CA CYS A 210 -19.35 2.89 31.37
C CYS A 210 -17.87 3.19 31.27
N ILE A 211 -17.13 2.34 30.51
CA ILE A 211 -15.71 2.54 30.25
C ILE A 211 -15.51 2.57 28.75
N PHE A 212 -14.97 3.67 28.27
CA PHE A 212 -14.58 3.80 26.88
C PHE A 212 -13.32 2.99 26.60
N VAL A 213 -13.36 2.23 25.51
CA VAL A 213 -12.31 1.28 25.14
C VAL A 213 -11.84 1.50 23.71
N ASN A 214 -10.61 1.08 23.44
CA ASN A 214 -10.17 0.88 22.06
C ASN A 214 -10.38 -0.59 21.72
N VAL A 215 -11.05 -0.85 20.61
CA VAL A 215 -11.18 -2.21 20.08
C VAL A 215 -10.01 -2.47 19.15
N LEU A 216 -9.18 -3.42 19.52
CA LEU A 216 -7.92 -3.73 18.87
C LEU A 216 -8.08 -4.77 17.76
N SER A 217 -8.96 -5.73 18.01
CA SER A 217 -9.32 -6.80 17.07
C SER A 217 -10.67 -7.38 17.46
N ALA A 218 -11.43 -7.88 16.50
CA ALA A 218 -12.66 -8.62 16.76
C ALA A 218 -12.85 -9.73 15.72
N ASP A 219 -13.41 -10.84 16.18
CA ASP A 219 -13.98 -11.90 15.35
C ASP A 219 -15.51 -11.87 15.42
N ASP A 220 -16.18 -12.94 14.99
CA ASP A 220 -17.64 -13.04 15.03
C ASP A 220 -18.21 -13.03 16.46
N LYS A 221 -17.45 -13.46 17.46
CA LYS A 221 -17.91 -13.71 18.83
C LYS A 221 -17.20 -12.87 19.89
N ARG A 222 -15.93 -12.54 19.67
CA ARG A 222 -15.05 -11.94 20.68
C ARG A 222 -14.38 -10.69 20.12
N ALA A 223 -14.02 -9.80 21.01
CA ALA A 223 -13.18 -8.65 20.71
C ALA A 223 -12.08 -8.51 21.74
N VAL A 224 -10.93 -8.08 21.28
CA VAL A 224 -9.80 -7.70 22.13
C VAL A 224 -9.84 -6.20 22.31
N ILE A 225 -9.83 -5.76 23.55
CA ILE A 225 -9.95 -4.35 23.91
C ILE A 225 -8.82 -3.92 24.85
N ASN A 226 -8.51 -2.64 24.84
CA ASN A 226 -7.81 -1.99 25.94
C ASN A 226 -8.60 -0.77 26.43
N VAL A 227 -8.35 -0.38 27.65
CA VAL A 227 -8.91 0.86 28.22
C VAL A 227 -8.20 2.05 27.57
N ARG A 228 -8.93 3.11 27.30
CA ARG A 228 -8.34 4.36 26.84
C ARG A 228 -7.50 4.99 27.95
N GLU A 229 -6.40 5.62 27.58
CA GLU A 229 -5.45 6.23 28.53
C GLU A 229 -6.06 7.38 29.37
N ASP A 230 -7.17 7.95 28.89
CA ASP A 230 -7.91 9.02 29.55
C ASP A 230 -8.88 8.51 30.65
N GLN A 231 -8.85 7.21 30.98
CA GLN A 231 -9.72 6.57 31.97
C GLN A 231 -8.91 6.06 33.15
N ASP A 232 -9.24 6.51 34.34
CA ASP A 232 -8.55 6.12 35.60
C ASP A 232 -8.93 4.74 36.14
N MET A 233 -9.85 4.03 35.48
CA MET A 233 -10.36 2.75 35.97
C MET A 233 -9.70 1.58 35.22
N PRO A 234 -8.83 0.80 35.89
CA PRO A 234 -8.22 -0.37 35.25
C PRO A 234 -9.24 -1.50 35.14
N ILE A 235 -9.37 -2.07 33.94
CA ILE A 235 -10.06 -3.33 33.74
C ILE A 235 -9.10 -4.47 34.08
N ALA A 236 -9.47 -5.33 35.03
CA ALA A 236 -8.69 -6.51 35.37
C ALA A 236 -9.42 -7.80 34.93
N VAL A 237 -8.65 -8.87 34.73
CA VAL A 237 -9.22 -10.19 34.46
C VAL A 237 -10.11 -10.62 35.63
N GLY A 238 -11.34 -11.04 35.30
CA GLY A 238 -12.33 -11.46 36.32
C GLY A 238 -13.38 -10.41 36.66
N VAL A 239 -13.28 -9.19 36.20
CA VAL A 239 -14.33 -8.18 36.32
C VAL A 239 -15.53 -8.58 35.44
N ARG A 240 -16.75 -8.49 36.03
CA ARG A 240 -17.99 -8.78 35.29
C ARG A 240 -18.34 -7.58 34.39
N TYR A 241 -18.82 -7.88 33.22
CA TYR A 241 -19.33 -6.88 32.30
C TYR A 241 -20.73 -7.24 31.79
N TRP A 242 -21.48 -6.22 31.42
CA TRP A 242 -22.84 -6.38 30.91
C TRP A 242 -22.84 -6.71 29.41
N ILE A 243 -23.74 -7.62 29.04
CA ILE A 243 -24.10 -7.90 27.65
C ILE A 243 -25.54 -7.50 27.47
N PRO A 244 -25.86 -6.52 26.59
CA PRO A 244 -27.22 -6.05 26.36
C PRO A 244 -28.15 -7.10 25.77
#